data_963410183f7bd1eae81ff03f546ddcf4
#
_entry.id   963410183f7bd1eae81ff03f546ddcf4
#
_cell.length_a   1.000
_cell.length_b   1.000
_cell.length_c   1.000
_cell.angle_alpha   90.00
_cell.angle_beta   90.00
_cell.angle_gamma   90.00
#
_symmetry.space_group_name_H-M   'P 1'
#
loop_
_entity.id
_entity.type
_entity.pdbx_description
1 polymer ?
#
loop_
_entity_poly.entity_id
_entity_poly.type
_entity_poly.pdbx_seq_one_letter_code
_entity_poly.pdbx_strand_id
1 'polypeptide(L)'
;MSFSDTSKLCLAFGDCNTEGFRTLEGPVWAKRVADALEFEFKNCGHTMSTTRELLQYAAAFPPSEYALVFIQYGLVDSWLTFRGAPYVLYYPDNPRRKLARKLVKKLKKWARSLQLQKRLGAVEQVPLEEYIENVRTVLKSAPGSQFVLVATAPNRDTSRNPRILRYNTALSNLAGEEHNAIYADAWDELWSNLDACLMDDGTHLTPQGHRVVADCVQN
;
A
#
# COMPACT_ATOMS: atom_id res chain seq x y z
N MET A 1 -24.59 21.08 -15.97
CA MET A 1 -23.82 19.93 -15.51
C MET A 1 -22.40 20.15 -16.01
N SER A 2 -21.48 20.52 -15.13
CA SER A 2 -20.04 20.62 -15.47
C SER A 2 -19.53 19.20 -15.62
N PHE A 3 -19.11 18.81 -16.82
CA PHE A 3 -18.27 17.63 -17.01
C PHE A 3 -16.94 17.96 -16.32
N SER A 4 -16.68 17.39 -15.16
CA SER A 4 -15.36 17.41 -14.58
C SER A 4 -14.43 16.73 -15.58
N ASP A 5 -13.41 17.45 -16.04
CA ASP A 5 -12.40 16.90 -16.92
C ASP A 5 -11.63 15.81 -16.16
N THR A 6 -12.08 14.56 -16.30
CA THR A 6 -11.45 13.39 -15.64
C THR A 6 -10.01 13.20 -16.09
N SER A 7 -9.58 13.87 -17.17
CA SER A 7 -8.23 13.80 -17.71
C SER A 7 -7.16 14.32 -16.74
N LYS A 8 -7.55 15.09 -15.71
CA LYS A 8 -6.65 15.66 -14.70
C LYS A 8 -6.90 15.18 -13.25
N LEU A 9 -7.62 14.08 -13.07
CA LEU A 9 -7.84 13.50 -11.74
C LEU A 9 -6.86 12.35 -11.47
N CYS A 10 -6.23 12.38 -10.30
CA CYS A 10 -5.31 11.36 -9.83
C CYS A 10 -5.76 10.78 -8.47
N LEU A 11 -5.66 9.47 -8.33
CA LEU A 11 -6.05 8.73 -7.15
C LEU A 11 -4.88 7.91 -6.61
N ALA A 12 -4.68 7.88 -5.29
CA ALA A 12 -3.72 6.97 -4.67
C ALA A 12 -4.40 6.05 -3.67
N PHE A 13 -4.19 4.76 -3.83
CA PHE A 13 -4.51 3.72 -2.87
C PHE A 13 -3.23 3.21 -2.21
N GLY A 14 -3.25 2.95 -0.92
CA GLY A 14 -2.08 2.40 -0.24
C GLY A 14 -2.22 2.29 1.26
N ASP A 15 -1.12 1.98 1.89
CA ASP A 15 -0.99 1.87 3.33
C ASP A 15 -0.55 3.19 4.00
N CYS A 16 0.16 3.11 5.13
CA CYS A 16 0.63 4.27 5.89
C CYS A 16 1.63 5.15 5.13
N ASN A 17 2.41 4.60 4.21
CA ASN A 17 3.37 5.38 3.41
C ASN A 17 2.68 6.16 2.27
N THR A 18 1.48 5.77 1.89
CA THR A 18 0.62 6.54 0.98
C THR A 18 -0.26 7.54 1.74
N GLU A 19 -0.82 7.14 2.91
CA GLU A 19 -1.60 8.04 3.77
C GLU A 19 -0.78 9.25 4.22
N GLY A 20 0.47 9.00 4.61
CA GLY A 20 1.34 9.94 5.27
C GLY A 20 1.29 9.80 6.80
N PHE A 21 2.45 9.68 7.43
CA PHE A 21 2.54 9.60 8.88
C PHE A 21 2.23 10.96 9.50
N ARG A 22 1.58 10.97 10.66
CA ARG A 22 1.09 12.21 11.33
C ARG A 22 2.16 13.26 11.62
N THR A 23 3.43 12.84 11.73
CA THR A 23 4.59 13.71 11.95
C THR A 23 5.32 14.06 10.66
N LEU A 24 4.80 13.66 9.50
CA LEU A 24 5.42 13.97 8.21
C LEU A 24 5.32 15.47 7.93
N GLU A 25 6.47 16.10 7.70
CA GLU A 25 6.55 17.47 7.20
C GLU A 25 6.55 17.47 5.66
N GLY A 26 5.51 18.05 5.09
CA GLY A 26 5.35 18.17 3.64
C GLY A 26 4.52 17.07 2.98
N PRO A 27 4.38 17.12 1.65
CA PRO A 27 3.50 16.21 0.91
C PRO A 27 4.09 14.80 0.81
N VAL A 28 3.20 13.78 0.82
CA VAL A 28 3.53 12.40 0.51
C VAL A 28 3.97 12.23 -0.95
N TRP A 29 4.67 11.13 -1.27
CA TRP A 29 5.19 10.86 -2.59
C TRP A 29 4.13 10.99 -3.70
N ALA A 30 2.94 10.41 -3.50
CA ALA A 30 1.86 10.44 -4.50
C ALA A 30 1.34 11.87 -4.77
N LYS A 31 1.25 12.71 -3.73
CA LYS A 31 0.89 14.12 -3.90
C LYS A 31 1.97 14.90 -4.67
N ARG A 32 3.26 14.60 -4.42
CA ARG A 32 4.38 15.21 -5.15
C ARG A 32 4.32 14.91 -6.65
N VAL A 33 4.04 13.64 -6.99
CA VAL A 33 3.88 13.23 -8.41
C VAL A 33 2.67 13.93 -9.04
N ALA A 34 1.53 13.93 -8.35
CA ALA A 34 0.32 14.57 -8.84
C ALA A 34 0.52 16.08 -9.08
N ASP A 35 1.22 16.78 -8.16
CA ASP A 35 1.54 18.20 -8.32
C ASP A 35 2.46 18.47 -9.51
N ALA A 36 3.49 17.65 -9.71
CA ALA A 36 4.42 17.78 -10.83
C ALA A 36 3.75 17.54 -12.19
N LEU A 37 2.70 16.71 -12.22
CA LEU A 37 1.89 16.41 -13.40
C LEU A 37 0.66 17.32 -13.55
N GLU A 38 0.46 18.26 -12.63
CA GLU A 38 -0.69 19.18 -12.57
C GLU A 38 -2.05 18.46 -12.49
N PHE A 39 -2.11 17.35 -11.74
CA PHE A 39 -3.33 16.60 -11.47
C PHE A 39 -3.99 17.02 -10.14
N GLU A 40 -5.31 17.07 -10.10
CA GLU A 40 -6.05 17.06 -8.83
C GLU A 40 -5.88 15.70 -8.14
N PHE A 41 -5.57 15.72 -6.85
CA PHE A 41 -5.15 14.54 -6.12
C PHE A 41 -6.13 14.12 -5.04
N LYS A 42 -6.54 12.84 -5.10
CA LYS A 42 -7.29 12.15 -4.05
C LYS A 42 -6.41 11.12 -3.36
N ASN A 43 -6.21 11.26 -2.06
CA ASN A 43 -5.48 10.26 -1.26
C ASN A 43 -6.46 9.32 -0.55
N CYS A 44 -6.39 8.04 -0.87
CA CYS A 44 -7.09 6.94 -0.21
C CYS A 44 -6.11 5.99 0.51
N GLY A 45 -4.89 6.43 0.80
CA GLY A 45 -3.98 5.74 1.70
C GLY A 45 -4.55 5.64 3.10
N HIS A 46 -4.33 4.53 3.79
CA HIS A 46 -4.81 4.33 5.16
C HIS A 46 -3.89 3.41 5.95
N THR A 47 -3.45 3.90 7.11
CA THR A 47 -2.59 3.13 8.03
C THR A 47 -3.15 1.76 8.33
N MET A 48 -2.31 0.72 8.26
CA MET A 48 -2.66 -0.68 8.52
C MET A 48 -3.60 -1.32 7.48
N SER A 49 -3.90 -0.65 6.37
CA SER A 49 -4.67 -1.25 5.29
C SER A 49 -3.84 -2.25 4.47
N THR A 50 -4.54 -3.15 3.83
CA THR A 50 -4.04 -4.20 2.94
C THR A 50 -4.78 -4.13 1.61
N THR A 51 -4.45 -5.00 0.68
CA THR A 51 -5.21 -5.12 -0.59
C THR A 51 -6.67 -5.54 -0.39
N ARG A 52 -7.06 -6.05 0.78
CA ARG A 52 -8.48 -6.26 1.13
C ARG A 52 -9.23 -4.94 1.30
N GLU A 53 -8.58 -3.90 1.86
CA GLU A 53 -9.10 -2.54 1.91
C GLU A 53 -9.07 -1.87 0.54
N LEU A 54 -8.08 -2.18 -0.32
CA LEU A 54 -8.03 -1.69 -1.69
C LEU A 54 -9.36 -1.96 -2.43
N LEU A 55 -9.91 -3.17 -2.33
CA LEU A 55 -11.20 -3.51 -2.94
C LEU A 55 -12.34 -2.64 -2.41
N GLN A 56 -12.33 -2.32 -1.11
CA GLN A 56 -13.36 -1.48 -0.50
C GLN A 56 -13.21 -0.01 -0.94
N TYR A 57 -11.97 0.48 -1.04
CA TYR A 57 -11.71 1.82 -1.51
C TYR A 57 -12.04 1.97 -3.00
N ALA A 58 -11.67 0.99 -3.83
CA ALA A 58 -12.01 1.00 -5.25
C ALA A 58 -13.52 0.96 -5.51
N ALA A 59 -14.30 0.30 -4.65
CA ALA A 59 -15.75 0.34 -4.72
C ALA A 59 -16.35 1.69 -4.30
N ALA A 60 -15.70 2.42 -3.36
CA ALA A 60 -16.15 3.72 -2.88
C ALA A 60 -15.64 4.88 -3.77
N PHE A 61 -14.51 4.72 -4.41
CA PHE A 61 -13.85 5.66 -5.31
C PHE A 61 -13.42 4.89 -6.57
N PRO A 62 -14.35 4.72 -7.55
CA PRO A 62 -14.09 3.90 -8.71
C PRO A 62 -12.88 4.39 -9.51
N PRO A 63 -11.86 3.57 -9.75
CA PRO A 63 -10.67 3.97 -10.50
C PRO A 63 -10.98 4.52 -11.89
N SER A 64 -12.08 4.08 -12.51
CA SER A 64 -12.54 4.55 -13.83
C SER A 64 -12.91 6.03 -13.89
N GLU A 65 -13.04 6.70 -12.74
CA GLU A 65 -13.28 8.15 -12.65
C GLU A 65 -11.97 8.96 -12.66
N TYR A 66 -10.80 8.29 -12.71
CA TYR A 66 -9.47 8.89 -12.61
C TYR A 66 -8.61 8.51 -13.82
N ALA A 67 -7.89 9.48 -14.36
CA ALA A 67 -6.96 9.22 -15.47
C ALA A 67 -5.71 8.46 -14.98
N LEU A 68 -5.24 8.76 -13.76
CA LEU A 68 -4.04 8.18 -13.18
C LEU A 68 -4.33 7.62 -11.78
N VAL A 69 -3.94 6.38 -11.54
CA VAL A 69 -4.17 5.69 -10.26
C VAL A 69 -2.87 5.08 -9.75
N PHE A 70 -2.47 5.45 -8.55
CA PHE A 70 -1.34 4.85 -7.85
C PHE A 70 -1.81 3.74 -6.91
N ILE A 71 -1.09 2.63 -6.87
CA ILE A 71 -1.32 1.52 -5.93
C ILE A 71 0.00 1.18 -5.23
N GLN A 72 0.07 1.37 -3.89
CA GLN A 72 1.21 1.00 -3.05
C GLN A 72 0.75 0.18 -1.85
N TYR A 73 0.76 -1.13 -1.98
CA TYR A 73 0.48 -2.09 -0.92
C TYR A 73 1.58 -3.17 -0.88
N GLY A 74 1.59 -3.98 0.17
CA GLY A 74 2.54 -5.07 0.34
C GLY A 74 3.21 -5.06 1.71
N LEU A 75 3.37 -3.89 2.34
CA LEU A 75 3.98 -3.78 3.67
C LEU A 75 3.17 -4.57 4.71
N VAL A 76 1.88 -4.24 4.86
CA VAL A 76 1.00 -4.89 5.84
C VAL A 76 0.55 -6.27 5.36
N ASP A 77 0.36 -6.44 4.05
CA ASP A 77 -0.01 -7.72 3.43
C ASP A 77 1.03 -8.81 3.75
N SER A 78 2.33 -8.48 3.66
CA SER A 78 3.44 -9.40 3.91
C SER A 78 3.73 -9.67 5.40
N TRP A 79 3.04 -9.01 6.35
CA TRP A 79 3.26 -9.25 7.77
C TRP A 79 2.81 -10.64 8.19
N LEU A 80 3.61 -11.27 9.06
CA LEU A 80 3.28 -12.59 9.56
C LEU A 80 2.24 -12.55 10.68
N THR A 81 1.28 -13.45 10.58
CA THR A 81 0.28 -13.77 11.60
C THR A 81 0.24 -15.29 11.80
N PHE A 82 -0.52 -15.78 12.76
CA PHE A 82 -0.75 -17.22 12.93
C PHE A 82 -1.87 -17.70 11.99
N ARG A 83 -1.80 -18.94 11.54
CA ARG A 83 -2.81 -19.52 10.65
C ARG A 83 -4.19 -19.50 11.33
N GLY A 84 -5.20 -19.01 10.60
CA GLY A 84 -6.56 -18.83 11.13
C GLY A 84 -6.73 -17.56 11.98
N ALA A 85 -5.75 -16.64 12.00
CA ALA A 85 -5.90 -15.37 12.69
C ALA A 85 -7.04 -14.55 12.07
N PRO A 86 -7.97 -14.02 12.88
CA PRO A 86 -9.03 -13.18 12.35
C PRO A 86 -8.48 -11.88 11.81
N TYR A 87 -9.09 -11.40 10.71
CA TYR A 87 -8.84 -10.10 10.12
C TYR A 87 -10.10 -9.25 10.17
N VAL A 88 -9.96 -7.98 10.53
CA VAL A 88 -11.08 -7.02 10.51
C VAL A 88 -10.62 -5.81 9.71
N LEU A 89 -11.32 -5.53 8.62
CA LEU A 89 -11.07 -4.42 7.72
C LEU A 89 -10.95 -3.09 8.48
N TYR A 90 -10.00 -2.26 8.06
CA TYR A 90 -9.81 -0.90 8.57
C TYR A 90 -10.75 0.10 7.89
N TYR A 91 -11.11 -0.17 6.64
CA TYR A 91 -12.06 0.64 5.86
C TYR A 91 -13.22 -0.21 5.32
N PRO A 92 -14.45 0.32 5.23
CA PRO A 92 -14.91 1.55 5.88
C PRO A 92 -14.92 1.43 7.40
N ASP A 93 -14.54 2.54 8.07
CA ASP A 93 -14.45 2.57 9.53
C ASP A 93 -15.82 2.78 10.17
N ASN A 94 -16.11 2.00 11.20
CA ASN A 94 -17.31 2.16 12.02
C ASN A 94 -17.07 1.67 13.47
N PRO A 95 -17.92 2.05 14.44
CA PRO A 95 -17.72 1.71 15.86
C PRO A 95 -17.62 0.21 16.13
N ARG A 96 -18.42 -0.62 15.42
CA ARG A 96 -18.40 -2.09 15.57
C ARG A 96 -17.05 -2.67 15.10
N ARG A 97 -16.55 -2.22 13.94
CA ARG A 97 -15.24 -2.63 13.43
C ARG A 97 -14.11 -2.13 14.34
N LYS A 98 -14.21 -0.91 14.89
CA LYS A 98 -13.22 -0.40 15.88
C LYS A 98 -13.11 -1.32 17.09
N LEU A 99 -14.26 -1.74 17.65
CA LEU A 99 -14.29 -2.67 18.76
C LEU A 99 -13.71 -4.04 18.38
N ALA A 100 -14.15 -4.60 17.24
CA ALA A 100 -13.64 -5.88 16.74
C ALA A 100 -12.12 -5.83 16.52
N ARG A 101 -11.56 -4.74 15.95
CA ARG A 101 -10.10 -4.57 15.78
C ARG A 101 -9.37 -4.52 17.12
N LYS A 102 -9.93 -3.86 18.15
CA LYS A 102 -9.33 -3.86 19.50
C LYS A 102 -9.26 -5.29 20.06
N LEU A 103 -10.31 -6.09 19.90
CA LEU A 103 -10.32 -7.49 20.34
C LEU A 103 -9.30 -8.33 19.55
N VAL A 104 -9.26 -8.19 18.23
CA VAL A 104 -8.29 -8.88 17.36
C VAL A 104 -6.85 -8.49 17.71
N LYS A 105 -6.56 -7.20 17.95
CA LYS A 105 -5.23 -6.76 18.41
C LYS A 105 -4.84 -7.41 19.74
N LYS A 106 -5.77 -7.48 20.68
CA LYS A 106 -5.54 -8.15 21.98
C LYS A 106 -5.29 -9.66 21.79
N LEU A 107 -6.10 -10.32 20.96
CA LEU A 107 -5.90 -11.72 20.61
C LEU A 107 -4.54 -11.97 19.95
N LYS A 108 -4.16 -11.17 18.95
CA LYS A 108 -2.85 -11.26 18.28
C LYS A 108 -1.68 -11.01 19.24
N LYS A 109 -1.82 -10.09 20.20
CA LYS A 109 -0.82 -9.87 21.25
C LYS A 109 -0.68 -11.12 22.14
N TRP A 110 -1.79 -11.70 22.58
CA TRP A 110 -1.81 -12.92 23.38
C TRP A 110 -1.26 -14.13 22.61
N ALA A 111 -1.66 -14.27 21.34
CA ALA A 111 -1.14 -15.30 20.45
C ALA A 111 0.39 -15.24 20.28
N ARG A 112 0.97 -14.04 20.24
CA ARG A 112 2.44 -13.85 20.22
C ARG A 112 3.09 -14.31 21.51
N SER A 113 2.53 -13.97 22.68
CA SER A 113 3.06 -14.42 23.99
C SER A 113 3.02 -15.94 24.14
N LEU A 114 2.04 -16.61 23.54
CA LEU A 114 1.90 -18.08 23.52
C LEU A 114 2.67 -18.74 22.35
N GLN A 115 3.40 -17.96 21.57
CA GLN A 115 4.13 -18.43 20.37
C GLN A 115 3.24 -19.23 19.39
N LEU A 116 1.97 -18.83 19.22
CA LEU A 116 1.02 -19.54 18.36
C LEU A 116 1.48 -19.60 16.90
N GLN A 117 2.24 -18.62 16.44
CA GLN A 117 2.85 -18.67 15.10
C GLN A 117 3.77 -19.90 14.92
N LYS A 118 4.52 -20.30 15.97
CA LYS A 118 5.35 -21.49 15.92
C LYS A 118 4.53 -22.78 15.96
N ARG A 119 3.40 -22.78 16.68
CA ARG A 119 2.55 -23.97 16.88
C ARG A 119 1.55 -24.18 15.73
N LEU A 120 0.94 -23.11 15.22
CA LEU A 120 -0.10 -23.17 14.19
C LEU A 120 0.44 -22.87 12.78
N GLY A 121 1.71 -22.53 12.66
CA GLY A 121 2.33 -22.05 11.44
C GLY A 121 2.15 -20.54 11.26
N ALA A 122 3.20 -19.88 10.76
CA ALA A 122 3.17 -18.48 10.36
C ALA A 122 2.67 -18.37 8.91
N VAL A 123 1.76 -17.42 8.67
CA VAL A 123 1.26 -17.10 7.34
C VAL A 123 1.27 -15.57 7.16
N GLU A 124 1.33 -15.10 5.92
CA GLU A 124 1.18 -13.68 5.64
C GLU A 124 -0.23 -13.20 5.99
N GLN A 125 -0.36 -11.90 6.28
CA GLN A 125 -1.64 -11.27 6.61
C GLN A 125 -2.63 -11.36 5.44
N VAL A 126 -2.13 -11.17 4.23
CA VAL A 126 -2.80 -11.46 2.96
C VAL A 126 -1.86 -12.36 2.16
N PRO A 127 -2.22 -13.60 1.83
CA PRO A 127 -1.41 -14.47 0.98
C PRO A 127 -1.07 -13.82 -0.37
N LEU A 128 0.10 -14.15 -0.91
CA LEU A 128 0.60 -13.51 -2.14
C LEU A 128 -0.37 -13.64 -3.32
N GLU A 129 -0.99 -14.81 -3.48
CA GLU A 129 -1.97 -15.06 -4.54
C GLU A 129 -3.21 -14.17 -4.39
N GLU A 130 -3.72 -14.03 -3.16
CA GLU A 130 -4.84 -13.13 -2.85
C GLU A 130 -4.46 -11.67 -3.08
N TYR A 131 -3.23 -11.26 -2.69
CA TYR A 131 -2.70 -9.92 -2.91
C TYR A 131 -2.72 -9.55 -4.40
N ILE A 132 -2.17 -10.41 -5.25
CA ILE A 132 -2.12 -10.19 -6.70
C ILE A 132 -3.52 -10.17 -7.32
N GLU A 133 -4.40 -11.07 -6.91
CA GLU A 133 -5.77 -11.11 -7.44
C GLU A 133 -6.57 -9.87 -7.05
N ASN A 134 -6.38 -9.36 -5.83
CA ASN A 134 -7.02 -8.11 -5.39
C ASN A 134 -6.56 -6.92 -6.24
N VAL A 135 -5.25 -6.78 -6.51
CA VAL A 135 -4.72 -5.73 -7.38
C VAL A 135 -5.23 -5.90 -8.80
N ARG A 136 -5.15 -7.11 -9.37
CA ARG A 136 -5.63 -7.43 -10.73
C ARG A 136 -7.11 -7.08 -10.91
N THR A 137 -7.93 -7.37 -9.90
CA THR A 137 -9.35 -7.03 -9.90
C THR A 137 -9.57 -5.53 -10.08
N VAL A 138 -8.77 -4.72 -9.39
CA VAL A 138 -8.86 -3.26 -9.50
C VAL A 138 -8.37 -2.75 -10.86
N LEU A 139 -7.26 -3.28 -11.39
CA LEU A 139 -6.76 -2.93 -12.73
C LEU A 139 -7.83 -3.20 -13.80
N LYS A 140 -8.43 -4.39 -13.77
CA LYS A 140 -9.48 -4.81 -14.72
C LYS A 140 -10.78 -4.02 -14.60
N SER A 141 -11.06 -3.44 -13.43
CA SER A 141 -12.27 -2.62 -13.23
C SER A 141 -12.22 -1.27 -13.95
N ALA A 142 -11.04 -0.82 -14.40
CA ALA A 142 -10.84 0.48 -15.03
C ALA A 142 -9.81 0.40 -16.18
N PRO A 143 -10.14 -0.29 -17.29
CA PRO A 143 -9.19 -0.50 -18.39
C PRO A 143 -8.77 0.78 -19.12
N GLY A 144 -9.53 1.88 -18.94
CA GLY A 144 -9.21 3.20 -19.50
C GLY A 144 -8.34 4.09 -18.62
N SER A 145 -8.08 3.70 -17.37
CA SER A 145 -7.20 4.41 -16.44
C SER A 145 -5.77 3.88 -16.54
N GLN A 146 -4.79 4.76 -16.36
CA GLN A 146 -3.39 4.36 -16.22
C GLN A 146 -3.07 4.08 -14.76
N PHE A 147 -2.44 2.95 -14.49
CA PHE A 147 -2.03 2.56 -13.13
C PHE A 147 -0.51 2.60 -13.00
N VAL A 148 -0.04 3.10 -11.85
CA VAL A 148 1.34 2.96 -11.42
C VAL A 148 1.35 2.09 -10.17
N LEU A 149 1.92 0.89 -10.31
CA LEU A 149 2.11 -0.05 -9.21
C LEU A 149 3.45 0.25 -8.54
N VAL A 150 3.41 0.73 -7.30
CA VAL A 150 4.60 1.25 -6.61
C VAL A 150 5.11 0.22 -5.61
N ALA A 151 6.39 -0.09 -5.69
CA ALA A 151 7.07 -0.99 -4.78
C ALA A 151 6.91 -0.56 -3.31
N THR A 152 6.75 -1.55 -2.44
CA THR A 152 6.88 -1.33 -0.99
C THR A 152 8.34 -1.03 -0.65
N ALA A 153 8.55 0.01 0.16
CA ALA A 153 9.87 0.40 0.65
C ALA A 153 10.54 -0.70 1.50
N PRO A 154 11.88 -0.74 1.54
CA PRO A 154 12.60 -1.62 2.47
C PRO A 154 12.27 -1.30 3.92
N ASN A 155 12.51 -2.26 4.82
CA ASN A 155 12.30 -2.10 6.25
C ASN A 155 13.64 -2.23 6.99
N ARG A 156 13.85 -1.46 8.08
CA ARG A 156 15.06 -1.59 8.92
C ARG A 156 15.12 -2.95 9.62
N ASP A 157 13.96 -3.55 9.94
CA ASP A 157 13.90 -4.96 10.33
C ASP A 157 14.10 -5.84 9.08
N THR A 158 15.38 -6.11 8.79
CA THR A 158 15.79 -6.85 7.58
C THR A 158 15.15 -8.23 7.45
N SER A 159 14.66 -8.81 8.55
CA SER A 159 13.94 -10.10 8.52
C SER A 159 12.61 -10.03 7.75
N ARG A 160 12.08 -8.83 7.50
CA ARG A 160 10.87 -8.60 6.71
C ARG A 160 11.15 -8.49 5.22
N ASN A 161 12.33 -8.01 4.84
CA ASN A 161 12.69 -7.67 3.47
C ASN A 161 12.55 -8.80 2.45
N PRO A 162 12.92 -10.07 2.75
CA PRO A 162 12.69 -11.16 1.81
C PRO A 162 11.21 -11.35 1.41
N ARG A 163 10.28 -11.11 2.34
CA ARG A 163 8.84 -11.18 2.03
C ARG A 163 8.38 -9.97 1.24
N ILE A 164 8.81 -8.77 1.63
CA ILE A 164 8.51 -7.53 0.90
C ILE A 164 8.97 -7.65 -0.56
N LEU A 165 10.22 -8.06 -0.79
CA LEU A 165 10.78 -8.26 -2.13
C LEU A 165 9.97 -9.28 -2.96
N ARG A 166 9.48 -10.36 -2.33
CA ARG A 166 8.62 -11.33 -3.01
C ARG A 166 7.30 -10.71 -3.49
N TYR A 167 6.69 -9.81 -2.68
CA TYR A 167 5.49 -9.08 -3.06
C TYR A 167 5.78 -8.05 -4.15
N ASN A 168 6.89 -7.32 -4.05
CA ASN A 168 7.35 -6.37 -5.07
C ASN A 168 7.60 -7.07 -6.41
N THR A 169 8.30 -8.22 -6.41
CA THR A 169 8.53 -9.02 -7.61
C THR A 169 7.21 -9.47 -8.27
N ALA A 170 6.25 -9.96 -7.46
CA ALA A 170 4.97 -10.38 -7.99
C ALA A 170 4.16 -9.20 -8.56
N LEU A 171 4.25 -8.03 -7.92
CA LEU A 171 3.62 -6.80 -8.39
C LEU A 171 4.23 -6.32 -9.72
N SER A 172 5.55 -6.39 -9.85
CA SER A 172 6.28 -6.08 -11.09
C SER A 172 5.87 -7.01 -12.23
N ASN A 173 5.75 -8.32 -11.96
CA ASN A 173 5.28 -9.29 -12.95
C ASN A 173 3.84 -8.97 -13.40
N LEU A 174 2.96 -8.65 -12.45
CA LEU A 174 1.58 -8.24 -12.76
C LEU A 174 1.54 -7.01 -13.68
N ALA A 175 2.37 -5.99 -13.41
CA ALA A 175 2.45 -4.82 -14.27
C ALA A 175 2.89 -5.16 -15.70
N GLY A 176 3.78 -6.14 -15.86
CA GLY A 176 4.19 -6.64 -17.18
C GLY A 176 3.11 -7.43 -17.93
N GLU A 177 2.10 -7.95 -17.21
CA GLU A 177 0.98 -8.69 -17.80
C GLU A 177 -0.19 -7.78 -18.23
N GLU A 178 -0.33 -6.62 -17.62
CA GLU A 178 -1.50 -5.73 -17.77
C GLU A 178 -1.12 -4.47 -18.59
N HIS A 179 -1.83 -4.23 -19.67
CA HIS A 179 -1.52 -3.17 -20.64
C HIS A 179 -1.69 -1.74 -20.12
N ASN A 180 -2.45 -1.56 -19.04
CA ASN A 180 -2.74 -0.28 -18.42
C ASN A 180 -1.99 -0.05 -17.09
N ALA A 181 -0.93 -0.83 -16.83
CA ALA A 181 -0.14 -0.73 -15.61
C ALA A 181 1.35 -0.62 -15.92
N ILE A 182 2.05 0.21 -15.15
CA ILE A 182 3.51 0.27 -15.09
C ILE A 182 3.97 0.02 -13.65
N TYR A 183 5.21 -0.41 -13.47
CA TYR A 183 5.81 -0.64 -12.17
C TYR A 183 6.89 0.40 -11.88
N ALA A 184 6.87 0.96 -10.69
CA ALA A 184 7.88 1.90 -10.19
C ALA A 184 8.53 1.33 -8.93
N ASP A 185 9.87 1.28 -8.92
CA ASP A 185 10.65 0.72 -7.83
C ASP A 185 11.73 1.70 -7.35
N ALA A 186 11.64 2.08 -6.10
CA ALA A 186 12.62 2.94 -5.42
C ALA A 186 13.45 2.15 -4.39
N TRP A 187 13.49 0.82 -4.48
CA TRP A 187 14.10 -0.03 -3.46
C TRP A 187 15.59 0.27 -3.25
N ASP A 188 16.36 0.30 -4.32
CA ASP A 188 17.82 0.44 -4.24
C ASP A 188 18.23 1.85 -3.76
N GLU A 189 17.52 2.88 -4.21
CA GLU A 189 17.72 4.27 -3.78
C GLU A 189 17.40 4.45 -2.30
N LEU A 190 16.28 3.88 -1.84
CA LEU A 190 15.87 3.91 -0.44
C LEU A 190 16.84 3.09 0.43
N TRP A 191 17.25 1.91 -0.04
CA TRP A 191 18.17 1.04 0.68
C TRP A 191 19.55 1.68 0.84
N SER A 192 20.07 2.32 -0.20
CA SER A 192 21.37 3.01 -0.17
C SER A 192 21.41 4.17 0.80
N ASN A 193 20.26 4.77 1.13
CA ASN A 193 20.12 5.93 2.00
C ASN A 193 19.10 5.69 3.12
N LEU A 194 19.08 4.50 3.69
CA LEU A 194 18.03 4.03 4.60
C LEU A 194 17.81 4.95 5.79
N ASP A 195 18.90 5.49 6.38
CA ASP A 195 18.85 6.38 7.54
C ASP A 195 18.22 7.73 7.23
N ALA A 196 18.42 8.25 6.03
CA ALA A 196 17.80 9.50 5.60
C ALA A 196 16.35 9.30 5.11
N CYS A 197 16.03 8.10 4.59
CA CYS A 197 14.77 7.82 3.93
C CYS A 197 13.70 7.18 4.82
N LEU A 198 14.09 6.52 5.92
CA LEU A 198 13.16 5.91 6.87
C LEU A 198 13.23 6.59 8.24
N MET A 199 12.05 6.77 8.86
CA MET A 199 11.93 7.23 10.24
C MET A 199 12.55 6.23 11.23
N ASP A 200 12.71 6.62 12.48
CA ASP A 200 13.30 5.77 13.55
C ASP A 200 12.55 4.46 13.79
N ASP A 201 11.26 4.40 13.45
CA ASP A 201 10.46 3.17 13.53
C ASP A 201 10.83 2.13 12.45
N GLY A 202 11.68 2.51 11.51
CA GLY A 202 12.21 1.66 10.45
C GLY A 202 11.22 1.24 9.37
N THR A 203 10.07 1.91 9.30
CA THR A 203 8.94 1.51 8.44
C THR A 203 8.39 2.68 7.63
N HIS A 204 8.20 3.84 8.27
CA HIS A 204 7.61 5.01 7.64
C HIS A 204 8.68 5.83 6.92
N LEU A 205 8.31 6.37 5.75
CA LEU A 205 9.17 7.23 4.96
C LEU A 205 9.31 8.61 5.61
N THR A 206 10.54 9.13 5.62
CA THR A 206 10.82 10.54 5.93
C THR A 206 10.39 11.44 4.75
N PRO A 207 10.42 12.78 4.91
CA PRO A 207 10.26 13.69 3.75
C PRO A 207 11.23 13.41 2.62
N GLN A 208 12.47 12.95 2.93
CA GLN A 208 13.46 12.53 1.93
C GLN A 208 13.04 11.23 1.24
N GLY A 209 12.61 10.21 2.00
CA GLY A 209 12.11 8.96 1.44
C GLY A 209 10.91 9.18 0.50
N HIS A 210 9.99 10.07 0.88
CA HIS A 210 8.89 10.45 -0.01
C HIS A 210 9.35 11.14 -1.29
N ARG A 211 10.42 11.95 -1.26
CA ARG A 211 11.01 12.52 -2.49
C ARG A 211 11.57 11.44 -3.39
N VAL A 212 12.39 10.54 -2.82
CA VAL A 212 13.00 9.43 -3.59
C VAL A 212 11.94 8.59 -4.30
N VAL A 213 10.86 8.20 -3.60
CA VAL A 213 9.76 7.45 -4.24
C VAL A 213 9.07 8.27 -5.33
N ALA A 214 8.84 9.57 -5.11
CA ALA A 214 8.22 10.43 -6.11
C ALA A 214 9.09 10.56 -7.37
N ASP A 215 10.40 10.75 -7.21
CA ASP A 215 11.34 10.87 -8.31
C ASP A 215 11.40 9.57 -9.15
N CYS A 216 11.38 8.39 -8.49
CA CYS A 216 11.32 7.11 -9.19
C CYS A 216 10.00 6.86 -9.93
N VAL A 217 8.89 7.39 -9.43
CA VAL A 217 7.58 7.27 -10.11
C VAL A 217 7.48 8.19 -11.34
N GLN A 218 8.23 9.29 -11.37
CA GLN A 218 8.22 10.28 -12.47
C GLN A 218 9.17 9.92 -13.62
N ASN A 219 10.16 9.04 -13.39
CA ASN A 219 11.15 8.60 -14.38
C ASN A 219 10.69 7.32 -15.10
#